data_c50d262ba7675593c080c06890605cb0
#
_entry.id   c50d262ba7675593c080c06890605cb0
#
_cell.length_a   1.000
_cell.length_b   1.000
_cell.length_c   1.000
_cell.angle_alpha   90.00
_cell.angle_beta   90.00
_cell.angle_gamma   90.00
#
_symmetry.space_group_name_H-M   'P 1'
#
loop_
_entity.id
_entity.type
_entity.pdbx_description
1 polymer ?
#
loop_
_entity_poly.entity_id
_entity_poly.type
_entity_poly.pdbx_seq_one_letter_code
_entity_poly.pdbx_strand_id
1 'polypeptide(L)'
;MDNHPQDLSDGCGRRIEYVRLSVTDRCDLRCTYCLPKGFVAFEEPGHWLTFDEMVRLVRIFAHLGVHRIRLTGGEPLLRRNLPALAARLNAIPGITDLSLSTNATQLARHAAALRHAGISRLNISLDSLKRERIEQINGRAAHERIMAGIMAAKAAGFAPIKINMVVLQGINDDEIDEMAGFCLAHGFILRLIETMPMGETGRTAGYLDLQPVRRRLKAHFGLIDTVLPGGGPARYLKAPDGRFSVGFITPLSQHFCDTCNRVRLSVDGTLYPCLGQDNSLALRPLLRGQATDAAIASAIRAAVASKPARHEFREAPGKILRFMSQTGG
;
A
#
# COMPACT_ATOMS: atom_id res chain seq x y z
N MET A 1 -3.33 -12.73 -34.49
CA MET A 1 -3.55 -13.52 -33.25
C MET A 1 -4.00 -12.54 -32.18
N ASP A 2 -5.29 -12.49 -31.96
CA ASP A 2 -5.88 -11.56 -30.99
C ASP A 2 -5.45 -11.95 -29.57
N ASN A 3 -4.50 -11.21 -29.07
CA ASN A 3 -3.96 -11.39 -27.72
C ASN A 3 -4.89 -10.68 -26.73
N HIS A 4 -6.11 -11.18 -26.55
CA HIS A 4 -6.92 -10.76 -25.41
C HIS A 4 -6.16 -11.13 -24.13
N PRO A 5 -5.92 -10.18 -23.23
CA PRO A 5 -5.28 -10.50 -21.96
C PRO A 5 -6.13 -11.55 -21.24
N GLN A 6 -5.53 -12.70 -20.99
CA GLN A 6 -6.23 -13.75 -20.24
C GLN A 6 -6.34 -13.26 -18.80
N ASP A 7 -7.56 -12.93 -18.39
CA ASP A 7 -7.84 -12.38 -17.06
C ASP A 7 -7.29 -13.26 -15.94
N LEU A 8 -6.47 -12.67 -15.07
CA LEU A 8 -5.97 -13.32 -13.88
C LEU A 8 -7.08 -13.34 -12.82
N SER A 9 -7.74 -14.47 -12.65
CA SER A 9 -8.83 -14.64 -11.69
C SER A 9 -8.47 -15.66 -10.62
N ASP A 10 -8.98 -15.45 -9.41
CA ASP A 10 -8.81 -16.40 -8.31
C ASP A 10 -9.94 -17.43 -8.27
N GLY A 11 -9.83 -18.43 -7.36
CA GLY A 11 -10.82 -19.49 -7.17
C GLY A 11 -12.21 -19.02 -6.73
N CYS A 12 -12.36 -17.74 -6.34
CA CYS A 12 -13.63 -17.12 -5.97
C CYS A 12 -14.20 -16.20 -7.07
N GLY A 13 -13.61 -16.21 -8.28
CA GLY A 13 -14.05 -15.38 -9.40
C GLY A 13 -13.62 -13.91 -9.32
N ARG A 14 -12.75 -13.52 -8.37
CA ARG A 14 -12.26 -12.14 -8.28
C ARG A 14 -11.14 -11.92 -9.28
N ARG A 15 -11.30 -10.91 -10.12
CA ARG A 15 -10.28 -10.50 -11.09
C ARG A 15 -9.15 -9.74 -10.40
N ILE A 16 -7.91 -10.16 -10.61
CA ILE A 16 -6.71 -9.53 -10.06
C ILE A 16 -6.15 -8.54 -11.08
N GLU A 17 -6.30 -7.27 -10.77
CA GLU A 17 -5.94 -6.15 -11.64
C GLU A 17 -4.79 -5.30 -11.08
N TYR A 18 -4.36 -5.60 -9.84
CA TYR A 18 -3.53 -4.73 -9.05
C TYR A 18 -2.41 -5.48 -8.32
N VAL A 19 -1.16 -5.10 -8.58
CA VAL A 19 0.02 -5.60 -7.86
C VAL A 19 0.60 -4.50 -6.95
N ARG A 20 0.82 -4.84 -5.69
CA ARG A 20 1.67 -4.06 -4.79
C ARG A 20 3.08 -4.64 -4.86
N LEU A 21 4.01 -3.86 -5.41
CA LEU A 21 5.40 -4.25 -5.62
C LEU A 21 6.27 -3.62 -4.53
N SER A 22 6.77 -4.43 -3.62
CA SER A 22 7.78 -4.01 -2.64
C SER A 22 9.15 -3.92 -3.30
N VAL A 23 9.75 -2.74 -3.29
CA VAL A 23 11.07 -2.50 -3.91
C VAL A 23 12.20 -2.55 -2.89
N THR A 24 11.88 -2.60 -1.62
CA THR A 24 12.80 -2.74 -0.48
C THR A 24 12.01 -3.16 0.76
N ASP A 25 12.66 -3.85 1.68
CA ASP A 25 12.15 -4.13 3.03
C ASP A 25 12.68 -3.12 4.06
N ARG A 26 13.65 -2.26 3.67
CA ARG A 26 14.26 -1.24 4.53
C ARG A 26 13.30 -0.08 4.75
N CYS A 27 13.31 0.46 5.97
CA CYS A 27 12.56 1.67 6.33
C CYS A 27 13.41 2.52 7.27
N ASP A 28 13.31 3.83 7.16
CA ASP A 28 13.97 4.78 8.05
C ASP A 28 13.13 5.14 9.29
N LEU A 29 11.89 4.64 9.37
CA LEU A 29 11.02 4.73 10.54
C LEU A 29 10.86 3.36 11.23
N ARG A 30 10.37 3.38 12.48
CA ARG A 30 10.08 2.20 13.30
C ARG A 30 8.70 2.34 13.93
N CYS A 31 7.68 2.44 13.05
CA CYS A 31 6.31 2.62 13.51
C CYS A 31 5.89 1.45 14.41
N THR A 32 5.30 1.78 15.55
CA THR A 32 4.98 0.85 16.65
C THR A 32 4.06 -0.30 16.23
N TYR A 33 3.26 -0.10 15.18
CA TYR A 33 2.36 -1.11 14.62
C TYR A 33 2.94 -1.86 13.41
N CYS A 34 4.15 -1.50 12.93
CA CYS A 34 4.71 -2.03 11.67
C CYS A 34 5.98 -2.84 11.85
N LEU A 35 6.97 -2.30 12.57
CA LEU A 35 8.27 -2.94 12.80
C LEU A 35 8.67 -2.82 14.26
N PRO A 36 9.14 -3.89 14.90
CA PRO A 36 9.63 -3.81 16.28
C PRO A 36 10.86 -2.93 16.37
N LYS A 37 11.01 -2.27 17.54
CA LYS A 37 12.22 -1.51 17.86
C LYS A 37 13.43 -2.45 17.83
N GLY A 38 14.49 -2.05 17.14
CA GLY A 38 15.70 -2.87 17.00
C GLY A 38 15.64 -3.97 15.94
N PHE A 39 14.58 -4.04 15.14
CA PHE A 39 14.50 -5.01 14.06
C PHE A 39 15.66 -4.87 13.06
N VAL A 40 16.39 -5.98 12.83
CA VAL A 40 17.57 -6.06 11.95
C VAL A 40 17.50 -7.19 10.91
N ALA A 41 16.51 -8.10 11.03
CA ALA A 41 16.34 -9.24 10.14
C ALA A 41 15.76 -8.85 8.77
N PHE A 42 16.49 -7.98 8.05
CA PHE A 42 16.15 -7.59 6.69
C PHE A 42 16.76 -8.58 5.68
N GLU A 43 16.12 -8.69 4.52
CA GLU A 43 16.66 -9.47 3.42
C GLU A 43 18.04 -8.96 2.97
N GLU A 44 18.93 -9.87 2.66
CA GLU A 44 20.22 -9.53 2.05
C GLU A 44 20.01 -8.89 0.67
N PRO A 45 20.74 -7.81 0.33
CA PRO A 45 20.57 -7.13 -0.97
C PRO A 45 20.76 -8.05 -2.18
N GLY A 46 21.56 -9.09 -2.08
CA GLY A 46 21.74 -10.12 -3.13
C GLY A 46 20.48 -10.96 -3.37
N HIS A 47 19.58 -11.02 -2.41
CA HIS A 47 18.29 -11.68 -2.53
C HIS A 47 17.20 -10.79 -3.13
N TRP A 48 17.41 -9.49 -3.19
CA TRP A 48 16.44 -8.58 -3.80
C TRP A 48 16.33 -8.82 -5.29
N LEU A 49 15.14 -8.64 -5.82
CA LEU A 49 14.95 -8.55 -7.26
C LEU A 49 15.70 -7.34 -7.81
N THR A 50 16.37 -7.54 -8.93
CA THR A 50 16.92 -6.46 -9.76
C THR A 50 15.78 -5.68 -10.43
N PHE A 51 16.07 -4.50 -10.95
CA PHE A 51 15.08 -3.74 -11.72
C PHE A 51 14.64 -4.48 -12.99
N ASP A 52 15.56 -5.24 -13.62
CA ASP A 52 15.24 -6.05 -14.81
C ASP A 52 14.29 -7.19 -14.46
N GLU A 53 14.52 -7.88 -13.34
CA GLU A 53 13.62 -8.92 -12.83
C GLU A 53 12.25 -8.35 -12.49
N MET A 54 12.17 -7.17 -11.82
CA MET A 54 10.91 -6.49 -11.52
C MET A 54 10.15 -6.09 -12.78
N VAL A 55 10.84 -5.50 -13.76
CA VAL A 55 10.25 -5.12 -15.06
C VAL A 55 9.74 -6.35 -15.81
N ARG A 56 10.49 -7.43 -15.83
CA ARG A 56 10.09 -8.72 -16.44
C ARG A 56 8.80 -9.24 -15.80
N LEU A 57 8.75 -9.30 -14.46
CA LEU A 57 7.54 -9.74 -13.75
C LEU A 57 6.33 -8.83 -14.02
N VAL A 58 6.52 -7.52 -14.01
CA VAL A 58 5.40 -6.58 -14.29
C VAL A 58 4.90 -6.73 -15.72
N ARG A 59 5.76 -7.01 -16.71
CA ARG A 59 5.32 -7.35 -18.08
C ARG A 59 4.47 -8.62 -18.09
N ILE A 60 4.87 -9.65 -17.38
CA ILE A 60 4.10 -10.89 -17.24
C ILE A 60 2.74 -10.60 -16.59
N PHE A 61 2.71 -9.82 -15.50
CA PHE A 61 1.45 -9.42 -14.87
C PHE A 61 0.57 -8.57 -15.80
N ALA A 62 1.15 -7.69 -16.61
CA ALA A 62 0.40 -6.90 -17.60
C ALA A 62 -0.25 -7.80 -18.66
N HIS A 63 0.45 -8.82 -19.14
CA HIS A 63 -0.12 -9.84 -20.05
C HIS A 63 -1.24 -10.65 -19.41
N LEU A 64 -1.23 -10.79 -18.07
CA LEU A 64 -2.27 -11.42 -17.28
C LEU A 64 -3.43 -10.47 -16.92
N GLY A 65 -3.50 -9.26 -17.49
CA GLY A 65 -4.57 -8.29 -17.27
C GLY A 65 -4.38 -7.34 -16.09
N VAL A 66 -3.24 -7.41 -15.39
CA VAL A 66 -2.90 -6.42 -14.35
C VAL A 66 -2.54 -5.10 -15.02
N HIS A 67 -3.21 -4.03 -14.64
CA HIS A 67 -2.96 -2.69 -15.20
C HIS A 67 -2.62 -1.63 -14.12
N ARG A 68 -2.61 -2.04 -12.86
CA ARG A 68 -2.29 -1.15 -11.72
C ARG A 68 -1.09 -1.66 -10.95
N ILE A 69 -0.09 -0.80 -10.76
CA ILE A 69 1.10 -1.09 -9.94
C ILE A 69 1.20 -0.05 -8.84
N ARG A 70 1.46 -0.52 -7.61
CA ARG A 70 1.86 0.37 -6.53
C ARG A 70 3.23 0.00 -6.02
N LEU A 71 4.16 0.92 -6.18
CA LEU A 71 5.47 0.81 -5.55
C LEU A 71 5.33 1.03 -4.04
N THR A 72 5.91 0.14 -3.28
CA THR A 72 5.87 0.14 -1.83
C THR A 72 7.13 -0.53 -1.29
N GLY A 73 7.12 -0.94 -0.03
CA GLY A 73 8.22 -1.63 0.62
C GLY A 73 8.15 -1.42 2.13
N GLY A 74 9.29 -1.33 2.77
CA GLY A 74 9.42 -0.54 3.98
C GLY A 74 9.20 0.94 3.58
N GLU A 75 10.26 1.67 3.26
CA GLU A 75 10.15 2.98 2.60
C GLU A 75 10.76 2.90 1.19
N PRO A 76 9.95 2.97 0.12
CA PRO A 76 10.43 2.77 -1.25
C PRO A 76 11.46 3.82 -1.69
N LEU A 77 11.43 5.03 -1.12
CA LEU A 77 12.37 6.10 -1.44
C LEU A 77 13.80 5.85 -0.94
N LEU A 78 14.01 4.80 -0.14
CA LEU A 78 15.34 4.32 0.21
C LEU A 78 15.98 3.45 -0.89
N ARG A 79 15.18 2.95 -1.86
CA ARG A 79 15.70 2.21 -3.00
C ARG A 79 16.38 3.18 -3.97
N ARG A 80 17.68 3.02 -4.18
CA ARG A 80 18.46 3.84 -5.12
C ARG A 80 17.82 3.80 -6.52
N ASN A 81 17.82 4.93 -7.22
CA ASN A 81 17.32 5.05 -8.59
C ASN A 81 15.85 4.64 -8.80
N LEU A 82 15.01 4.77 -7.77
CA LEU A 82 13.57 4.46 -7.88
C LEU A 82 12.87 5.17 -9.05
N PRO A 83 13.14 6.45 -9.37
CA PRO A 83 12.55 7.10 -10.54
C PRO A 83 12.86 6.38 -11.87
N ALA A 84 14.06 5.82 -12.02
CA ALA A 84 14.41 5.04 -13.22
C ALA A 84 13.58 3.75 -13.32
N LEU A 85 13.36 3.04 -12.20
CA LEU A 85 12.44 1.90 -12.18
C LEU A 85 11.02 2.34 -12.53
N ALA A 86 10.53 3.42 -11.92
CA ALA A 86 9.18 3.93 -12.17
C ALA A 86 8.96 4.26 -13.65
N ALA A 87 9.90 4.93 -14.31
CA ALA A 87 9.83 5.25 -15.74
C ALA A 87 9.75 3.97 -16.60
N ARG A 88 10.56 2.95 -16.29
CA ARG A 88 10.53 1.66 -16.98
C ARG A 88 9.20 0.91 -16.80
N LEU A 89 8.62 0.96 -15.62
CA LEU A 89 7.32 0.34 -15.34
C LEU A 89 6.18 1.10 -16.03
N ASN A 90 6.25 2.43 -16.04
CA ASN A 90 5.24 3.26 -16.70
C ASN A 90 5.24 3.07 -18.23
N ALA A 91 6.37 2.68 -18.81
CA ALA A 91 6.52 2.40 -20.24
C ALA A 91 6.00 1.01 -20.66
N ILE A 92 5.57 0.16 -19.71
CA ILE A 92 5.06 -1.18 -20.05
C ILE A 92 3.64 -1.05 -20.63
N PRO A 93 3.38 -1.55 -21.85
CA PRO A 93 2.04 -1.58 -22.40
C PRO A 93 1.05 -2.29 -21.48
N GLY A 94 -0.13 -1.71 -21.28
CA GLY A 94 -1.17 -2.23 -20.38
C GLY A 94 -1.08 -1.71 -18.94
N ILE A 95 0.03 -1.14 -18.50
CA ILE A 95 0.10 -0.46 -17.19
C ILE A 95 -0.42 0.97 -17.33
N THR A 96 -1.58 1.23 -16.76
CA THR A 96 -2.29 2.53 -16.86
C THR A 96 -2.32 3.30 -15.54
N ASP A 97 -1.92 2.68 -14.43
CA ASP A 97 -1.98 3.26 -13.10
C ASP A 97 -0.73 2.90 -12.29
N LEU A 98 0.24 3.82 -12.24
CA LEU A 98 1.44 3.70 -11.42
C LEU A 98 1.35 4.65 -10.22
N SER A 99 1.39 4.10 -9.01
CA SER A 99 1.27 4.85 -7.75
C SER A 99 2.35 4.47 -6.75
N LEU A 100 2.57 5.33 -5.76
CA LEU A 100 3.57 5.12 -4.70
C LEU A 100 2.91 5.21 -3.31
N SER A 101 3.31 4.32 -2.39
CA SER A 101 3.08 4.47 -0.95
C SER A 101 4.39 4.87 -0.29
N THR A 102 4.40 5.91 0.54
CA THR A 102 5.60 6.43 1.19
C THR A 102 5.29 7.07 2.54
N ASN A 103 6.26 7.08 3.43
CA ASN A 103 6.22 7.85 4.68
C ASN A 103 6.62 9.32 4.49
N ALA A 104 6.94 9.74 3.26
CA ALA A 104 7.31 11.08 2.83
C ALA A 104 8.62 11.65 3.40
N THR A 105 9.37 10.96 4.26
CA THR A 105 10.61 11.50 4.85
C THR A 105 11.67 11.92 3.82
N GLN A 106 11.67 11.28 2.63
CA GLN A 106 12.58 11.56 1.52
C GLN A 106 11.89 12.24 0.34
N LEU A 107 10.56 12.43 0.42
CA LEU A 107 9.76 12.82 -0.74
C LEU A 107 10.11 14.22 -1.26
N ALA A 108 10.49 15.15 -0.39
CA ALA A 108 10.91 16.50 -0.79
C ALA A 108 12.05 16.50 -1.84
N ARG A 109 12.95 15.51 -1.77
CA ARG A 109 14.07 15.37 -2.72
C ARG A 109 13.68 14.66 -4.02
N HIS A 110 12.61 13.89 -4.01
CA HIS A 110 12.29 12.97 -5.10
C HIS A 110 10.98 13.30 -5.83
N ALA A 111 10.14 14.21 -5.31
CA ALA A 111 8.80 14.46 -5.80
C ALA A 111 8.77 14.79 -7.31
N ALA A 112 9.57 15.74 -7.76
CA ALA A 112 9.62 16.13 -9.18
C ALA A 112 10.07 14.98 -10.10
N ALA A 113 11.15 14.27 -9.73
CA ALA A 113 11.67 13.15 -10.50
C ALA A 113 10.66 11.98 -10.58
N LEU A 114 9.95 11.67 -9.49
CA LEU A 114 8.93 10.63 -9.46
C LEU A 114 7.71 11.01 -10.33
N ARG A 115 7.31 12.29 -10.29
CA ARG A 115 6.22 12.80 -11.12
C ARG A 115 6.56 12.70 -12.60
N HIS A 116 7.78 13.09 -12.97
CA HIS A 116 8.30 12.96 -14.34
C HIS A 116 8.39 11.49 -14.79
N ALA A 117 8.75 10.59 -13.90
CA ALA A 117 8.83 9.14 -14.15
C ALA A 117 7.46 8.45 -14.34
N GLY A 118 6.35 9.18 -14.29
CA GLY A 118 5.01 8.66 -14.53
C GLY A 118 4.24 8.22 -13.30
N ILE A 119 4.75 8.42 -12.08
CA ILE A 119 3.93 8.21 -10.87
C ILE A 119 2.86 9.30 -10.83
N SER A 120 1.60 8.89 -10.90
CA SER A 120 0.46 9.81 -10.97
C SER A 120 -0.09 10.18 -9.59
N ARG A 121 -0.08 9.22 -8.65
CA ARG A 121 -0.78 9.32 -7.37
C ARG A 121 0.10 8.89 -6.21
N LEU A 122 -0.11 9.54 -5.06
CA LEU A 122 0.60 9.22 -3.83
C LEU A 122 -0.35 8.76 -2.73
N ASN A 123 0.13 7.82 -1.93
CA ASN A 123 -0.44 7.46 -0.64
C ASN A 123 0.64 7.74 0.40
N ILE A 124 0.41 8.74 1.22
CA ILE A 124 1.39 9.21 2.21
C ILE A 124 0.90 8.80 3.59
N SER A 125 1.76 8.15 4.36
CA SER A 125 1.47 7.81 5.75
C SER A 125 1.74 9.02 6.64
N LEU A 126 0.72 9.44 7.39
CA LEU A 126 0.79 10.51 8.38
C LEU A 126 -0.17 10.18 9.52
N ASP A 127 0.36 9.69 10.63
CA ASP A 127 -0.46 9.18 11.73
C ASP A 127 -0.81 10.25 12.77
N SER A 128 -0.21 11.45 12.70
CA SER A 128 -0.46 12.59 13.58
C SER A 128 0.01 13.89 12.94
N LEU A 129 -0.53 15.01 13.38
CA LEU A 129 -0.04 16.37 13.05
C LEU A 129 0.90 16.91 14.14
N LYS A 130 0.95 16.26 15.30
CA LYS A 130 1.77 16.68 16.45
C LYS A 130 3.14 16.04 16.42
N ARG A 131 4.19 16.86 16.56
CA ARG A 131 5.60 16.43 16.50
C ARG A 131 5.90 15.29 17.48
N GLU A 132 5.52 15.46 18.73
CA GLU A 132 5.81 14.50 19.81
C GLU A 132 5.11 13.16 19.56
N ARG A 133 3.90 13.21 19.03
CA ARG A 133 3.10 12.01 18.74
C ARG A 133 3.65 11.28 17.51
N ILE A 134 4.11 12.00 16.48
CA ILE A 134 4.83 11.39 15.36
C ILE A 134 6.09 10.67 15.86
N GLU A 135 6.87 11.28 16.73
CA GLU A 135 8.06 10.65 17.30
C GLU A 135 7.71 9.42 18.14
N GLN A 136 6.66 9.50 18.94
CA GLN A 136 6.13 8.36 19.70
C GLN A 136 5.71 7.20 18.82
N ILE A 137 4.95 7.46 17.74
CA ILE A 137 4.42 6.41 16.84
C ILE A 137 5.52 5.88 15.93
N ASN A 138 6.33 6.76 15.32
CA ASN A 138 7.27 6.40 14.26
C ASN A 138 8.67 6.05 14.79
N GLY A 139 8.91 6.21 16.10
CA GLY A 139 10.18 5.95 16.77
C GLY A 139 11.32 6.88 16.35
N ARG A 140 11.02 7.99 15.67
CA ARG A 140 12.00 8.99 15.20
C ARG A 140 11.36 10.36 15.03
N ALA A 141 12.17 11.40 15.29
CA ALA A 141 11.83 12.81 15.01
C ALA A 141 11.81 13.02 13.48
N ALA A 142 10.65 12.88 12.86
CA ALA A 142 10.49 12.95 11.39
C ALA A 142 9.45 13.97 10.91
N HIS A 143 8.72 14.62 11.82
CA HIS A 143 7.60 15.52 11.52
C HIS A 143 7.91 16.53 10.40
N GLU A 144 8.95 17.32 10.55
CA GLU A 144 9.29 18.38 9.59
C GLU A 144 9.61 17.82 8.20
N ARG A 145 10.35 16.70 8.16
CA ARG A 145 10.68 16.03 6.89
C ARG A 145 9.45 15.49 6.18
N ILE A 146 8.52 14.92 6.94
CA ILE A 146 7.25 14.40 6.41
C ILE A 146 6.42 15.55 5.85
N MET A 147 6.24 16.62 6.62
CA MET A 147 5.46 17.80 6.20
C MET A 147 6.08 18.46 4.96
N ALA A 148 7.39 18.65 4.93
CA ALA A 148 8.09 19.16 3.75
C ALA A 148 7.89 18.25 2.53
N GLY A 149 7.90 16.91 2.72
CA GLY A 149 7.62 15.94 1.67
C GLY A 149 6.20 16.02 1.13
N ILE A 150 5.21 16.18 1.99
CA ILE A 150 3.80 16.36 1.60
C ILE A 150 3.63 17.64 0.77
N MET A 151 4.20 18.75 1.20
CA MET A 151 4.10 20.02 0.49
C MET A 151 4.84 19.98 -0.84
N ALA A 152 6.00 19.34 -0.92
CA ALA A 152 6.72 19.11 -2.16
C ALA A 152 5.92 18.25 -3.15
N ALA A 153 5.22 17.23 -2.67
CA ALA A 153 4.31 16.42 -3.51
C ALA A 153 3.18 17.26 -4.10
N LYS A 154 2.56 18.12 -3.28
CA LYS A 154 1.52 19.05 -3.75
C LYS A 154 2.07 20.01 -4.81
N ALA A 155 3.23 20.61 -4.56
CA ALA A 155 3.91 21.52 -5.49
C ALA A 155 4.31 20.83 -6.81
N ALA A 156 4.67 19.54 -6.78
CA ALA A 156 5.00 18.75 -7.96
C ALA A 156 3.76 18.30 -8.76
N GLY A 157 2.55 18.66 -8.35
CA GLY A 157 1.31 18.40 -9.08
C GLY A 157 0.83 16.94 -9.00
N PHE A 158 1.12 16.22 -7.91
CA PHE A 158 0.50 14.92 -7.69
C PHE A 158 -0.99 15.07 -7.36
N ALA A 159 -1.84 14.31 -8.04
CA ALA A 159 -3.29 14.28 -7.81
C ALA A 159 -3.89 12.91 -8.15
N PRO A 160 -4.68 12.30 -7.26
CA PRO A 160 -4.88 12.71 -5.87
C PRO A 160 -3.71 12.35 -4.94
N ILE A 161 -3.49 13.16 -3.90
CA ILE A 161 -2.69 12.80 -2.74
C ILE A 161 -3.63 12.24 -1.67
N LYS A 162 -3.35 11.03 -1.20
CA LYS A 162 -4.11 10.37 -0.13
C LYS A 162 -3.28 10.31 1.12
N ILE A 163 -3.75 10.90 2.19
CA ILE A 163 -3.14 10.81 3.53
C ILE A 163 -3.72 9.60 4.23
N ASN A 164 -2.86 8.67 4.61
CA ASN A 164 -3.20 7.47 5.37
C ASN A 164 -2.88 7.68 6.84
N MET A 165 -3.86 7.54 7.69
CA MET A 165 -3.71 7.57 9.14
C MET A 165 -4.13 6.19 9.69
N VAL A 166 -3.18 5.45 10.26
CA VAL A 166 -3.50 4.28 11.07
C VAL A 166 -3.99 4.79 12.42
N VAL A 167 -5.23 4.48 12.75
CA VAL A 167 -5.83 4.96 14.00
C VAL A 167 -5.52 3.99 15.13
N LEU A 168 -4.84 4.51 16.14
CA LEU A 168 -4.38 3.79 17.33
C LEU A 168 -5.18 4.28 18.54
N GLN A 169 -5.98 3.40 19.14
CA GLN A 169 -6.80 3.73 20.29
C GLN A 169 -5.96 4.28 21.46
N GLY A 170 -6.37 5.43 22.01
CA GLY A 170 -5.70 6.11 23.12
C GLY A 170 -4.37 6.77 22.76
N ILE A 171 -4.00 6.81 21.46
CA ILE A 171 -2.74 7.42 21.01
C ILE A 171 -3.00 8.61 20.06
N ASN A 172 -3.75 8.40 18.96
CA ASN A 172 -4.02 9.44 17.96
C ASN A 172 -5.49 9.51 17.53
N ASP A 173 -6.37 8.77 18.16
CA ASP A 173 -7.81 8.74 17.87
C ASP A 173 -8.53 10.05 18.21
N ASP A 174 -7.94 10.88 19.07
CA ASP A 174 -8.37 12.27 19.37
C ASP A 174 -8.03 13.29 18.27
N GLU A 175 -7.13 12.96 17.33
CA GLU A 175 -6.69 13.87 16.25
C GLU A 175 -7.46 13.69 14.92
N ILE A 176 -8.44 12.81 14.86
CA ILE A 176 -9.14 12.48 13.60
C ILE A 176 -9.77 13.72 12.97
N ASP A 177 -10.40 14.59 13.76
CA ASP A 177 -11.08 15.78 13.25
C ASP A 177 -10.07 16.86 12.80
N GLU A 178 -8.97 17.01 13.52
CA GLU A 178 -7.86 17.90 13.15
C GLU A 178 -7.21 17.43 11.84
N MET A 179 -6.97 16.13 11.70
CA MET A 179 -6.45 15.53 10.46
C MET A 179 -7.44 15.71 9.29
N ALA A 180 -8.74 15.59 9.53
CA ALA A 180 -9.75 15.86 8.51
C ALA A 180 -9.72 17.32 8.05
N GLY A 181 -9.61 18.27 9.00
CA GLY A 181 -9.45 19.71 8.72
C GLY A 181 -8.18 19.99 7.90
N PHE A 182 -7.06 19.39 8.27
CA PHE A 182 -5.80 19.48 7.51
C PHE A 182 -5.97 18.99 6.07
N CYS A 183 -6.58 17.81 5.88
CA CYS A 183 -6.80 17.26 4.54
C CYS A 183 -7.73 18.14 3.70
N LEU A 184 -8.80 18.67 4.30
CA LEU A 184 -9.72 19.58 3.65
C LEU A 184 -9.00 20.87 3.20
N ALA A 185 -8.22 21.51 4.08
CA ALA A 185 -7.51 22.74 3.79
C ALA A 185 -6.48 22.60 2.65
N HIS A 186 -5.91 21.41 2.49
CA HIS A 186 -4.90 21.16 1.46
C HIS A 186 -5.43 20.46 0.20
N GLY A 187 -6.70 20.05 0.15
CA GLY A 187 -7.30 19.30 -0.96
C GLY A 187 -6.83 17.85 -1.03
N PHE A 188 -6.48 17.24 0.13
CA PHE A 188 -6.08 15.85 0.24
C PHE A 188 -7.27 14.96 0.56
N ILE A 189 -7.16 13.69 0.20
CA ILE A 189 -8.13 12.66 0.60
C ILE A 189 -7.63 12.00 1.88
N LEU A 190 -8.37 12.11 2.97
CA LEU A 190 -8.05 11.37 4.20
C LEU A 190 -8.43 9.90 4.05
N ARG A 191 -7.61 9.00 4.57
CA ARG A 191 -7.96 7.58 4.75
C ARG A 191 -7.60 7.12 6.16
N LEU A 192 -8.62 6.77 6.91
CA LEU A 192 -8.50 6.17 8.23
C LEU A 192 -8.41 4.65 8.09
N ILE A 193 -7.46 4.05 8.78
CA ILE A 193 -7.10 2.64 8.63
C ILE A 193 -7.12 1.97 10.00
N GLU A 194 -7.86 0.88 10.14
CA GLU A 194 -7.77 0.00 11.32
C GLU A 194 -6.41 -0.71 11.37
N THR A 195 -5.89 -0.91 12.56
CA THR A 195 -4.71 -1.75 12.78
C THR A 195 -4.96 -3.17 12.29
N MET A 196 -3.93 -3.81 11.76
CA MET A 196 -3.98 -5.19 11.27
C MET A 196 -3.03 -6.06 12.10
N PRO A 197 -3.43 -7.27 12.52
CA PRO A 197 -2.61 -8.12 13.38
C PRO A 197 -1.47 -8.80 12.60
N MET A 198 -0.61 -7.99 11.99
CA MET A 198 0.56 -8.40 11.21
C MET A 198 1.81 -8.40 12.10
N GLY A 199 2.44 -9.57 12.24
CA GLY A 199 3.56 -9.72 13.17
C GLY A 199 3.17 -9.40 14.62
N GLU A 200 4.12 -9.36 15.52
CA GLU A 200 3.89 -9.04 16.92
C GLU A 200 3.40 -7.60 17.12
N THR A 201 4.04 -6.65 16.45
CA THR A 201 3.72 -5.22 16.56
C THR A 201 2.30 -4.89 16.12
N GLY A 202 1.80 -5.52 15.05
CA GLY A 202 0.42 -5.32 14.61
C GLY A 202 -0.60 -5.92 15.59
N ARG A 203 -0.26 -7.02 16.25
CA ARG A 203 -1.13 -7.66 17.26
C ARG A 203 -1.24 -6.87 18.56
N THR A 204 -0.17 -6.19 18.95
CA THR A 204 -0.11 -5.40 20.20
C THR A 204 -0.55 -3.95 20.00
N ALA A 205 -0.71 -3.49 18.74
CA ALA A 205 -1.18 -2.15 18.45
C ALA A 205 -2.65 -1.95 18.88
N GLY A 206 -2.94 -0.79 19.46
CA GLY A 206 -4.28 -0.42 19.90
C GLY A 206 -5.29 -0.45 18.75
N TYR A 207 -6.29 -1.32 18.83
CA TYR A 207 -7.35 -1.43 17.83
C TYR A 207 -8.51 -0.50 18.18
N LEU A 208 -9.00 0.25 17.16
CA LEU A 208 -10.22 1.03 17.24
C LEU A 208 -11.16 0.64 16.09
N ASP A 209 -12.42 0.29 16.42
CA ASP A 209 -13.47 0.12 15.40
C ASP A 209 -13.79 1.49 14.76
N LEU A 210 -13.59 1.59 13.47
CA LEU A 210 -13.83 2.83 12.72
C LEU A 210 -15.29 3.05 12.31
N GLN A 211 -16.22 2.11 12.56
CA GLN A 211 -17.63 2.30 12.20
C GLN A 211 -18.30 3.43 12.99
N PRO A 212 -18.09 3.58 14.32
CA PRO A 212 -18.58 4.76 15.05
C PRO A 212 -17.97 6.07 14.54
N VAL A 213 -16.67 6.08 14.25
CA VAL A 213 -15.98 7.25 13.69
C VAL A 213 -16.58 7.65 12.33
N ARG A 214 -16.86 6.66 11.47
CA ARG A 214 -17.49 6.88 10.17
C ARG A 214 -18.86 7.54 10.32
N ARG A 215 -19.72 7.05 11.23
CA ARG A 215 -21.03 7.64 11.50
C ARG A 215 -20.90 9.09 12.03
N ARG A 216 -19.97 9.33 12.95
CA ARG A 216 -19.70 10.66 13.53
C ARG A 216 -19.25 11.66 12.45
N LEU A 217 -18.25 11.31 11.64
CA LEU A 217 -17.75 12.19 10.57
C LEU A 217 -18.82 12.43 9.49
N LYS A 218 -19.63 11.41 9.16
CA LYS A 218 -20.74 11.53 8.22
C LYS A 218 -21.75 12.58 8.69
N ALA A 219 -22.13 12.55 9.96
CA ALA A 219 -23.05 13.51 10.54
C ALA A 219 -22.42 14.90 10.70
N HIS A 220 -21.20 14.98 11.23
CA HIS A 220 -20.53 16.25 11.54
C HIS A 220 -20.25 17.10 10.30
N PHE A 221 -19.77 16.47 9.22
CA PHE A 221 -19.44 17.16 7.96
C PHE A 221 -20.52 17.03 6.87
N GLY A 222 -21.70 16.47 7.16
CA GLY A 222 -22.76 16.28 6.19
C GLY A 222 -22.37 15.41 4.98
N LEU A 223 -21.51 14.41 5.21
CA LEU A 223 -20.94 13.62 4.12
C LEU A 223 -21.93 12.58 3.59
N ILE A 224 -21.81 12.26 2.30
CA ILE A 224 -22.60 11.22 1.63
C ILE A 224 -21.71 10.06 1.19
N ASP A 225 -22.27 8.86 1.13
CA ASP A 225 -21.58 7.68 0.63
C ASP A 225 -21.21 7.83 -0.85
N THR A 226 -19.99 7.44 -1.21
CA THR A 226 -19.49 7.57 -2.58
C THR A 226 -18.48 6.48 -2.92
N VAL A 227 -18.26 6.28 -4.22
CA VAL A 227 -17.20 5.44 -4.76
C VAL A 227 -16.17 6.33 -5.45
N LEU A 228 -14.90 6.21 -5.04
CA LEU A 228 -13.81 6.91 -5.73
C LEU A 228 -13.03 5.94 -6.61
N PRO A 229 -12.61 6.36 -7.82
CA PRO A 229 -11.76 5.53 -8.68
C PRO A 229 -10.48 5.08 -7.99
N GLY A 230 -9.98 3.87 -8.31
CA GLY A 230 -8.66 3.43 -7.86
C GLY A 230 -8.53 2.02 -7.30
N GLY A 231 -9.58 1.19 -7.29
CA GLY A 231 -9.50 -0.25 -6.96
C GLY A 231 -8.93 -0.59 -5.58
N GLY A 232 -8.89 0.38 -4.64
CA GLY A 232 -8.46 0.17 -3.25
C GLY A 232 -9.60 -0.34 -2.36
N PRO A 233 -9.29 -0.78 -1.11
CA PRO A 233 -10.29 -1.34 -0.20
C PRO A 233 -11.11 -0.29 0.55
N ALA A 234 -10.80 0.99 0.39
CA ALA A 234 -11.43 2.05 1.16
C ALA A 234 -12.87 2.28 0.71
N ARG A 235 -13.79 2.38 1.66
CA ARG A 235 -15.14 2.90 1.48
C ARG A 235 -15.13 4.38 1.76
N TYR A 236 -15.70 5.18 0.87
CA TYR A 236 -15.56 6.62 0.92
C TYR A 236 -16.84 7.32 1.33
N LEU A 237 -16.67 8.42 2.06
CA LEU A 237 -17.64 9.49 2.22
C LEU A 237 -17.10 10.74 1.52
N LYS A 238 -17.98 11.57 0.97
CA LYS A 238 -17.64 12.81 0.27
C LYS A 238 -18.58 13.93 0.67
N ALA A 239 -18.05 15.14 0.79
CA ALA A 239 -18.86 16.33 0.96
C ALA A 239 -19.70 16.60 -0.31
N PRO A 240 -20.95 17.09 -0.20
CA PRO A 240 -21.80 17.35 -1.36
C PRO A 240 -21.17 18.31 -2.38
N ASP A 241 -20.41 19.30 -1.91
CA ASP A 241 -19.67 20.25 -2.76
C ASP A 241 -18.41 19.65 -3.41
N GLY A 242 -18.07 18.41 -3.08
CA GLY A 242 -16.95 17.69 -3.64
C GLY A 242 -15.56 18.04 -3.10
N ARG A 243 -15.44 19.02 -2.21
CA ARG A 243 -14.15 19.53 -1.73
C ARG A 243 -13.42 18.60 -0.77
N PHE A 244 -14.15 17.74 -0.06
CA PHE A 244 -13.56 16.82 0.91
C PHE A 244 -14.02 15.39 0.70
N SER A 245 -13.10 14.44 0.90
CA SER A 245 -13.41 13.01 0.90
C SER A 245 -12.63 12.31 1.99
N VAL A 246 -13.30 11.40 2.70
CA VAL A 246 -12.68 10.52 3.69
C VAL A 246 -12.96 9.06 3.37
N GLY A 247 -11.94 8.23 3.38
CA GLY A 247 -12.03 6.79 3.15
C GLY A 247 -11.77 6.01 4.44
N PHE A 248 -12.40 4.86 4.55
CA PHE A 248 -12.26 3.94 5.69
C PHE A 248 -11.75 2.61 5.18
N ILE A 249 -10.61 2.15 5.71
CA ILE A 249 -10.04 0.83 5.45
C ILE A 249 -10.21 0.02 6.73
N THR A 250 -11.20 -0.85 6.73
CA THR A 250 -11.73 -1.54 7.89
C THR A 250 -11.61 -3.06 7.74
N PRO A 251 -10.39 -3.63 7.78
CA PRO A 251 -10.20 -5.06 7.59
C PRO A 251 -10.86 -5.89 8.69
N LEU A 252 -10.99 -5.35 9.89
CA LEU A 252 -11.56 -6.06 11.03
C LEU A 252 -13.05 -5.77 11.24
N SER A 253 -13.47 -4.50 11.30
CA SER A 253 -14.88 -4.17 11.59
C SER A 253 -15.80 -4.42 10.39
N GLN A 254 -15.31 -4.23 9.17
CA GLN A 254 -16.07 -4.46 7.93
C GLN A 254 -15.13 -4.87 6.80
N HIS A 255 -14.81 -6.16 6.70
CA HIS A 255 -13.87 -6.67 5.70
C HIS A 255 -14.30 -6.36 4.25
N PHE A 256 -13.34 -6.39 3.35
CA PHE A 256 -13.49 -6.06 1.92
C PHE A 256 -12.96 -7.18 1.01
N CYS A 257 -12.97 -8.42 1.50
CA CYS A 257 -12.36 -9.56 0.80
C CYS A 257 -13.08 -9.90 -0.50
N ASP A 258 -14.41 -9.75 -0.53
CA ASP A 258 -15.24 -10.12 -1.69
C ASP A 258 -14.88 -9.32 -2.96
N THR A 259 -14.36 -8.10 -2.79
CA THR A 259 -13.94 -7.22 -3.89
C THR A 259 -12.42 -7.07 -4.00
N CYS A 260 -11.65 -7.97 -3.36
CA CYS A 260 -10.20 -7.86 -3.30
C CYS A 260 -9.53 -8.27 -4.61
N ASN A 261 -9.17 -7.30 -5.42
CA ASN A 261 -8.56 -7.43 -6.75
C ASN A 261 -7.02 -7.37 -6.76
N ARG A 262 -6.33 -7.63 -5.62
CA ARG A 262 -4.90 -7.37 -5.50
C ARG A 262 -4.10 -8.54 -4.99
N VAL A 263 -2.81 -8.55 -5.38
CA VAL A 263 -1.76 -9.41 -4.83
C VAL A 263 -0.55 -8.56 -4.43
N ARG A 264 0.40 -9.16 -3.70
CA ARG A 264 1.62 -8.50 -3.24
C ARG A 264 2.84 -9.26 -3.71
N LEU A 265 3.84 -8.55 -4.16
CA LEU A 265 5.15 -9.07 -4.52
C LEU A 265 6.18 -8.41 -3.61
N SER A 266 6.86 -9.21 -2.80
CA SER A 266 7.93 -8.76 -1.91
C SER A 266 9.23 -8.48 -2.68
N VAL A 267 10.17 -7.80 -2.02
CA VAL A 267 11.44 -7.41 -2.64
C VAL A 267 12.30 -8.61 -3.06
N ASP A 268 12.17 -9.74 -2.39
CA ASP A 268 12.86 -11.01 -2.69
C ASP A 268 12.16 -11.83 -3.78
N GLY A 269 11.06 -11.35 -4.33
CA GLY A 269 10.31 -12.03 -5.39
C GLY A 269 9.28 -13.05 -4.91
N THR A 270 8.87 -12.99 -3.66
CA THR A 270 7.79 -13.84 -3.14
C THR A 270 6.43 -13.19 -3.41
N LEU A 271 5.56 -13.90 -4.11
CA LEU A 271 4.18 -13.51 -4.41
C LEU A 271 3.26 -13.99 -3.28
N TYR A 272 2.52 -13.06 -2.68
CA TYR A 272 1.49 -13.31 -1.68
C TYR A 272 0.10 -12.99 -2.26
N PRO A 273 -0.75 -13.98 -2.51
CA PRO A 273 -2.11 -13.76 -2.98
C PRO A 273 -2.99 -13.00 -1.98
N CYS A 274 -2.75 -13.21 -0.68
CA CYS A 274 -3.49 -12.55 0.40
C CYS A 274 -2.54 -11.95 1.45
N LEU A 275 -2.90 -10.78 2.00
CA LEU A 275 -2.14 -10.17 3.09
C LEU A 275 -2.29 -10.96 4.40
N GLY A 276 -3.48 -11.41 4.70
CA GLY A 276 -3.84 -12.10 5.95
C GLY A 276 -3.71 -13.61 5.89
N GLN A 277 -2.82 -14.14 5.04
CA GLN A 277 -2.45 -15.55 5.00
C GLN A 277 -1.00 -15.72 4.54
N ASP A 278 -0.37 -16.85 4.87
CA ASP A 278 1.04 -17.12 4.56
C ASP A 278 1.25 -17.89 3.24
N ASN A 279 0.17 -18.28 2.55
CA ASN A 279 0.27 -18.88 1.22
C ASN A 279 1.07 -17.96 0.31
N SER A 280 2.13 -18.48 -0.30
CA SER A 280 3.04 -17.70 -1.10
C SER A 280 3.73 -18.53 -2.18
N LEU A 281 4.26 -17.86 -3.20
CA LEU A 281 5.03 -18.45 -4.28
C LEU A 281 6.34 -17.68 -4.46
N ALA A 282 7.46 -18.35 -4.34
CA ALA A 282 8.77 -17.76 -4.64
C ALA A 282 8.99 -17.72 -6.16
N LEU A 283 8.95 -16.52 -6.76
CA LEU A 283 9.18 -16.31 -8.19
C LEU A 283 10.67 -16.13 -8.54
N ARG A 284 11.51 -15.70 -7.60
CA ARG A 284 12.94 -15.49 -7.83
C ARG A 284 13.68 -16.73 -8.35
N PRO A 285 13.46 -17.97 -7.84
CA PRO A 285 14.09 -19.16 -8.38
C PRO A 285 13.71 -19.41 -9.85
N LEU A 286 12.46 -19.16 -10.22
CA LEU A 286 12.01 -19.29 -11.62
C LEU A 286 12.68 -18.27 -12.52
N LEU A 287 12.80 -17.01 -12.07
CA LEU A 287 13.47 -15.94 -12.83
C LEU A 287 14.95 -16.27 -13.08
N ARG A 288 15.66 -16.70 -12.05
CA ARG A 288 17.10 -16.99 -12.09
C ARG A 288 17.43 -18.37 -12.65
N GLY A 289 16.48 -19.32 -12.61
CA GLY A 289 16.54 -20.65 -13.22
C GLY A 289 16.15 -20.67 -14.70
N GLN A 290 16.10 -19.51 -15.36
CA GLN A 290 15.81 -19.37 -16.80
C GLN A 290 14.44 -19.88 -17.24
N ALA A 291 13.43 -19.92 -16.35
CA ALA A 291 12.08 -20.24 -16.73
C ALA A 291 11.53 -19.24 -17.78
N THR A 292 10.77 -19.76 -18.73
CA THR A 292 10.10 -18.93 -19.74
C THR A 292 9.01 -18.05 -19.09
N ASP A 293 8.67 -16.93 -19.73
CA ASP A 293 7.58 -16.05 -19.24
C ASP A 293 6.25 -16.81 -19.16
N ALA A 294 6.00 -17.75 -20.07
CA ALA A 294 4.83 -18.61 -20.03
C ALA A 294 4.80 -19.53 -18.79
N ALA A 295 5.92 -20.12 -18.42
CA ALA A 295 6.03 -20.94 -17.21
C ALA A 295 5.81 -20.10 -15.93
N ILE A 296 6.39 -18.89 -15.86
CA ILE A 296 6.16 -17.96 -14.75
C ILE A 296 4.70 -17.51 -14.68
N ALA A 297 4.08 -17.20 -15.82
CA ALA A 297 2.66 -16.84 -15.90
C ALA A 297 1.77 -17.98 -15.40
N SER A 298 2.07 -19.23 -15.77
CA SER A 298 1.34 -20.42 -15.29
C SER A 298 1.47 -20.57 -13.77
N ALA A 299 2.68 -20.40 -13.22
CA ALA A 299 2.90 -20.46 -11.77
C ALA A 299 2.15 -19.35 -11.02
N ILE A 300 2.12 -18.11 -11.57
CA ILE A 300 1.34 -16.99 -11.01
C ILE A 300 -0.15 -17.32 -11.01
N ARG A 301 -0.70 -17.88 -12.12
CA ARG A 301 -2.12 -18.30 -12.18
C ARG A 301 -2.45 -19.33 -11.10
N ALA A 302 -1.61 -20.35 -10.95
CA ALA A 302 -1.79 -21.38 -9.93
C ALA A 302 -1.79 -20.81 -8.51
N ALA A 303 -0.85 -19.91 -8.22
CA ALA A 303 -0.79 -19.24 -6.92
C ALA A 303 -2.00 -18.33 -6.67
N VAL A 304 -2.48 -17.62 -7.70
CA VAL A 304 -3.65 -16.75 -7.57
C VAL A 304 -4.93 -17.58 -7.44
N ALA A 305 -5.05 -18.70 -8.13
CA ALA A 305 -6.20 -19.61 -7.98
C ALA A 305 -6.38 -20.09 -6.52
N SER A 306 -5.29 -20.22 -5.76
CA SER A 306 -5.32 -20.59 -4.32
C SER A 306 -5.60 -19.41 -3.38
N LYS A 307 -5.89 -18.20 -3.89
CA LYS A 307 -6.21 -17.04 -3.07
C LYS A 307 -7.48 -17.30 -2.25
N PRO A 308 -7.42 -17.17 -0.90
CA PRO A 308 -8.56 -17.50 -0.06
C PRO A 308 -9.72 -16.54 -0.27
N ALA A 309 -10.94 -17.01 0.00
CA ALA A 309 -12.14 -16.17 -0.04
C ALA A 309 -12.02 -14.97 0.88
N ARG A 310 -11.47 -15.16 2.11
CA ARG A 310 -11.25 -14.10 3.09
C ARG A 310 -9.97 -14.31 3.89
N HIS A 311 -9.48 -13.25 4.52
CA HIS A 311 -8.40 -13.32 5.51
C HIS A 311 -8.94 -13.85 6.86
N GLU A 312 -8.03 -14.33 7.70
CA GLU A 312 -8.34 -14.91 9.02
C GLU A 312 -7.84 -14.00 10.16
N PHE A 313 -7.83 -12.69 10.00
CA PHE A 313 -7.29 -11.76 11.00
C PHE A 313 -8.03 -11.81 12.36
N ARG A 314 -9.32 -12.17 12.36
CA ARG A 314 -10.11 -12.31 13.60
C ARG A 314 -9.99 -13.70 14.19
N GLU A 315 -10.10 -14.70 13.32
CA GLU A 315 -10.16 -16.12 13.70
C GLU A 315 -8.78 -16.63 14.15
N ALA A 316 -7.71 -16.17 13.50
CA ALA A 316 -6.35 -16.61 13.78
C ALA A 316 -5.33 -15.45 13.73
N PRO A 317 -5.43 -14.44 14.61
CA PRO A 317 -4.57 -13.26 14.58
C PRO A 317 -3.07 -13.56 14.76
N GLY A 318 -2.75 -14.71 15.40
CA GLY A 318 -1.37 -15.17 15.61
C GLY A 318 -0.73 -15.85 14.40
N LYS A 319 -1.50 -16.18 13.36
CA LYS A 319 -1.02 -16.97 12.23
C LYS A 319 -0.01 -16.22 11.35
N ILE A 320 -0.15 -14.90 11.22
CA ILE A 320 0.71 -14.09 10.36
C ILE A 320 1.91 -13.58 11.15
N LEU A 321 3.07 -14.18 10.90
CA LEU A 321 4.31 -13.83 11.60
C LEU A 321 5.07 -12.69 10.92
N ARG A 322 4.91 -12.51 9.60
CA ARG A 322 5.60 -11.46 8.84
C ARG A 322 5.13 -10.06 9.22
N PHE A 323 6.05 -9.12 9.18
CA PHE A 323 5.76 -7.72 9.42
C PHE A 323 5.24 -7.04 8.14
N MET A 324 4.49 -5.94 8.33
CA MET A 324 3.89 -5.18 7.23
C MET A 324 4.95 -4.66 6.23
N SER A 325 6.14 -4.29 6.70
CA SER A 325 7.24 -3.77 5.87
C SER A 325 7.74 -4.77 4.83
N GLN A 326 7.62 -6.07 5.07
CA GLN A 326 8.09 -7.11 4.15
C GLN A 326 7.23 -7.21 2.88
N THR A 327 5.95 -6.90 2.98
CA THR A 327 4.97 -7.00 1.87
C THR A 327 4.39 -5.67 1.45
N GLY A 328 4.81 -4.60 2.10
CA GLY A 328 4.37 -3.23 1.88
C GLY A 328 2.99 -2.92 2.47
N GLY A 329 2.93 -1.86 3.23
CA GLY A 329 1.71 -1.31 3.86
C GLY A 329 0.82 -0.53 2.91
#